data_1b51336a5e69b3677445e5d7bc19107c
#
_entry.id   1b51336a5e69b3677445e5d7bc19107c
#
_cell.length_a   1.000
_cell.length_b   1.000
_cell.length_c   1.000
_cell.angle_alpha   90.00
_cell.angle_beta   90.00
_cell.angle_gamma   90.00
#
_symmetry.space_group_name_H-M   'P 1'
#
loop_
_entity.id
_entity.type
_entity.pdbx_description
1 polymer ?
#
loop_
_entity_poly.entity_id
_entity_poly.type
_entity_poly.pdbx_seq_one_letter_code
_entity_poly.pdbx_strand_id
1 'polypeptide(L)'
;MNKELRLGSLFDGSGGFPLAAIFCGIKPIWSSEVEPFPIRVTQKNLPQVKHLGDIKDINGSEIEHVDIISFGSPCQDLSIAGKRAGLEGKKSNLFYEAIRVIKEMRCNSNGKYPRYLLWENVPGAFSSNKGEDFRCVLEEITRIKDSTVKLTRPKKWEKAGEILGDNFSLAWRVLDAKYFGVPQRRRRIFLVADLDGGSSREILFDQKLSLIHI
;
A
#
# COMPACT_ATOMS: atom_id res chain seq x y z
N MET A 1 4.78 5.42 -27.34
CA MET A 1 5.43 4.44 -26.44
C MET A 1 4.75 4.55 -25.09
N ASN A 2 4.15 3.47 -24.59
CA ASN A 2 3.63 3.49 -23.21
C ASN A 2 4.80 3.65 -22.25
N LYS A 3 4.71 4.62 -21.34
CA LYS A 3 5.73 4.83 -20.30
C LYS A 3 5.77 3.59 -19.40
N GLU A 4 6.96 3.02 -19.20
CA GLU A 4 7.16 1.93 -18.23
C GLU A 4 6.86 2.44 -16.81
N LEU A 5 5.93 1.78 -16.11
CA LEU A 5 5.62 2.11 -14.72
C LEU A 5 6.73 1.62 -13.79
N ARG A 6 6.98 2.37 -12.71
CA ARG A 6 8.01 2.08 -11.70
C ARG A 6 7.38 1.84 -10.35
N LEU A 7 7.91 0.85 -9.62
CA LEU A 7 7.43 0.45 -8.29
C LEU A 7 8.49 0.69 -7.21
N GLY A 8 8.08 1.24 -6.08
CA GLY A 8 8.75 1.14 -4.79
C GLY A 8 7.94 0.30 -3.82
N SER A 9 8.60 -0.51 -3.00
CA SER A 9 7.94 -1.42 -2.06
C SER A 9 8.40 -1.15 -0.63
N LEU A 10 7.46 -0.88 0.27
CA LEU A 10 7.72 -0.71 1.71
C LEU A 10 7.23 -1.95 2.47
N PHE A 11 7.96 -2.36 3.51
CA PHE A 11 7.70 -3.62 4.25
C PHE A 11 7.68 -4.82 3.32
N ASP A 12 8.69 -4.88 2.48
CA ASP A 12 8.71 -5.72 1.28
C ASP A 12 8.75 -7.23 1.58
N GLY A 13 9.20 -7.62 2.76
CA GLY A 13 9.43 -9.01 3.07
C GLY A 13 10.42 -9.62 2.07
N SER A 14 10.09 -10.77 1.52
CA SER A 14 10.94 -11.50 0.57
C SER A 14 10.75 -11.08 -0.91
N GLY A 15 10.26 -9.88 -1.17
CA GLY A 15 10.18 -9.34 -2.54
C GLY A 15 8.91 -9.72 -3.30
N GLY A 16 7.80 -9.97 -2.61
CA GLY A 16 6.56 -10.40 -3.26
C GLY A 16 5.99 -9.36 -4.23
N PHE A 17 5.93 -8.10 -3.84
CA PHE A 17 5.46 -7.01 -4.70
C PHE A 17 6.41 -6.70 -5.85
N PRO A 18 7.74 -6.57 -5.64
CA PRO A 18 8.70 -6.42 -6.73
C PRO A 18 8.64 -7.56 -7.76
N LEU A 19 8.51 -8.81 -7.30
CA LEU A 19 8.39 -9.96 -8.19
C LEU A 19 7.10 -9.91 -9.02
N ALA A 20 5.96 -9.61 -8.38
CA ALA A 20 4.68 -9.44 -9.07
C ALA A 20 4.73 -8.30 -10.09
N ALA A 21 5.41 -7.19 -9.75
CA ALA A 21 5.60 -6.06 -10.65
C ALA A 21 6.31 -6.49 -11.95
N ILE A 22 7.38 -7.27 -11.85
CA ILE A 22 8.11 -7.79 -13.03
C ILE A 22 7.19 -8.61 -13.93
N PHE A 23 6.36 -9.49 -13.37
CA PHE A 23 5.41 -10.29 -14.15
C PHE A 23 4.34 -9.43 -14.86
N CYS A 24 4.08 -8.23 -14.34
CA CYS A 24 3.15 -7.26 -14.93
C CYS A 24 3.83 -6.23 -15.85
N GLY A 25 5.13 -6.37 -16.15
CA GLY A 25 5.88 -5.39 -16.96
C GLY A 25 6.10 -4.05 -16.24
N ILE A 26 6.06 -4.05 -14.91
CA ILE A 26 6.33 -2.89 -14.05
C ILE A 26 7.76 -3.05 -13.50
N LYS A 27 8.55 -1.98 -13.56
CA LYS A 27 9.95 -2.00 -13.10
C LYS A 27 10.05 -1.71 -11.60
N PRO A 28 10.46 -2.69 -10.76
CA PRO A 28 10.77 -2.41 -9.37
C PRO A 28 12.10 -1.65 -9.27
N ILE A 29 12.10 -0.55 -8.54
CA ILE A 29 13.25 0.37 -8.39
C ILE A 29 13.92 0.18 -7.05
N TRP A 30 13.13 0.21 -5.96
CA TRP A 30 13.64 0.10 -4.61
C TRP A 30 12.67 -0.64 -3.67
N SER A 31 13.23 -1.17 -2.58
CA SER A 31 12.45 -1.78 -1.50
C SER A 31 12.99 -1.39 -0.13
N SER A 32 12.13 -1.43 0.89
CA SER A 32 12.46 -1.23 2.31
C SER A 32 12.00 -2.43 3.12
N GLU A 33 12.92 -2.98 3.89
CA GLU A 33 12.73 -4.12 4.81
C GLU A 33 13.82 -4.06 5.89
N VAL A 34 13.56 -4.58 7.08
CA VAL A 34 14.52 -4.59 8.20
C VAL A 34 15.00 -5.99 8.55
N GLU A 35 14.23 -7.01 8.22
CA GLU A 35 14.54 -8.39 8.57
C GLU A 35 15.66 -8.96 7.68
N PRO A 36 16.77 -9.45 8.26
CA PRO A 36 17.95 -9.85 7.48
C PRO A 36 17.69 -10.99 6.50
N PHE A 37 16.82 -11.94 6.84
CA PHE A 37 16.55 -13.08 5.97
C PHE A 37 15.77 -12.69 4.70
N PRO A 38 14.62 -11.99 4.79
CA PRO A 38 13.91 -11.44 3.63
C PRO A 38 14.81 -10.57 2.74
N ILE A 39 15.62 -9.69 3.34
CA ILE A 39 16.57 -8.85 2.60
C ILE A 39 17.51 -9.69 1.72
N ARG A 40 18.13 -10.75 2.28
CA ARG A 40 19.00 -11.65 1.52
C ARG A 40 18.27 -12.34 0.37
N VAL A 41 17.01 -12.73 0.59
CA VAL A 41 16.17 -13.33 -0.47
C VAL A 41 15.94 -12.35 -1.61
N THR A 42 15.54 -11.12 -1.30
CA THR A 42 15.32 -10.08 -2.31
C THR A 42 16.62 -9.73 -3.05
N GLN A 43 17.71 -9.49 -2.34
CA GLN A 43 19.00 -9.17 -2.96
C GLN A 43 19.53 -10.28 -3.87
N LYS A 44 19.30 -11.54 -3.52
CA LYS A 44 19.72 -12.70 -4.33
C LYS A 44 18.89 -12.84 -5.61
N ASN A 45 17.56 -12.69 -5.51
CA ASN A 45 16.64 -12.98 -6.61
C ASN A 45 16.29 -11.75 -7.46
N LEU A 46 16.41 -10.56 -6.90
CA LEU A 46 16.08 -9.27 -7.51
C LEU A 46 17.22 -8.26 -7.30
N PRO A 47 18.45 -8.57 -7.76
CA PRO A 47 19.64 -7.75 -7.49
C PRO A 47 19.56 -6.33 -8.07
N GLN A 48 18.66 -6.11 -9.03
CA GLN A 48 18.40 -4.78 -9.62
C GLN A 48 17.56 -3.86 -8.72
N VAL A 49 16.92 -4.38 -7.67
CA VAL A 49 16.11 -3.61 -6.73
C VAL A 49 17.01 -3.02 -5.65
N LYS A 50 17.06 -1.69 -5.56
CA LYS A 50 17.86 -1.01 -4.53
C LYS A 50 17.21 -1.20 -3.15
N HIS A 51 17.95 -1.72 -2.20
CA HIS A 51 17.49 -1.86 -0.82
C HIS A 51 17.75 -0.58 -0.01
N LEU A 52 16.71 -0.01 0.63
CA LEU A 52 16.77 1.27 1.34
C LEU A 52 16.89 1.15 2.87
N GLY A 53 16.79 -0.06 3.44
CA GLY A 53 16.86 -0.27 4.88
C GLY A 53 15.56 0.02 5.63
N ASP A 54 15.68 0.55 6.86
CA ASP A 54 14.54 0.86 7.72
C ASP A 54 13.76 2.06 7.15
N ILE A 55 12.44 1.93 7.09
CA ILE A 55 11.55 2.99 6.62
C ILE A 55 11.67 4.29 7.44
N LYS A 56 12.07 4.19 8.71
CA LYS A 56 12.28 5.35 9.59
C LYS A 56 13.42 6.24 9.15
N ASP A 57 14.42 5.65 8.48
CA ASP A 57 15.60 6.35 7.99
C ASP A 57 15.42 6.87 6.56
N ILE A 58 14.30 6.51 5.89
CA ILE A 58 14.02 6.93 4.52
C ILE A 58 13.49 8.36 4.52
N ASN A 59 14.16 9.23 3.76
CA ASN A 59 13.63 10.53 3.34
C ASN A 59 12.97 10.39 1.96
N GLY A 60 11.64 10.46 1.90
CA GLY A 60 10.87 10.28 0.66
C GLY A 60 11.17 11.32 -0.43
N SER A 61 11.75 12.48 -0.05
CA SER A 61 12.16 13.51 -1.01
C SER A 61 13.52 13.25 -1.68
N GLU A 62 14.32 12.32 -1.17
CA GLU A 62 15.68 12.02 -1.64
C GLU A 62 15.77 10.70 -2.40
N ILE A 63 14.76 9.86 -2.32
CA ILE A 63 14.72 8.58 -3.03
C ILE A 63 14.19 8.73 -4.45
N GLU A 64 14.56 7.78 -5.30
CA GLU A 64 14.11 7.79 -6.70
C GLU A 64 12.57 7.74 -6.79
N HIS A 65 11.99 8.66 -7.57
CA HIS A 65 10.55 8.74 -7.79
C HIS A 65 10.02 7.50 -8.50
N VAL A 66 8.87 7.00 -8.04
CA VAL A 66 8.18 5.84 -8.60
C VAL A 66 6.72 6.18 -8.87
N ASP A 67 6.11 5.48 -9.84
CA ASP A 67 4.71 5.69 -10.18
C ASP A 67 3.77 5.01 -9.17
N ILE A 68 4.24 3.91 -8.55
CA ILE A 68 3.49 3.07 -7.62
C ILE A 68 4.31 2.88 -6.34
N ILE A 69 3.68 3.04 -5.18
CA ILE A 69 4.22 2.54 -3.91
C ILE A 69 3.30 1.44 -3.38
N SER A 70 3.87 0.23 -3.17
CA SER A 70 3.21 -0.86 -2.47
C SER A 70 3.65 -0.92 -1.01
N PHE A 71 2.73 -1.24 -0.10
CA PHE A 71 3.04 -1.41 1.31
C PHE A 71 2.03 -2.27 2.06
N GLY A 72 2.54 -3.10 2.97
CA GLY A 72 1.76 -3.95 3.85
C GLY A 72 2.22 -3.75 5.30
N SER A 73 1.79 -2.66 5.94
CA SER A 73 2.18 -2.37 7.32
C SER A 73 1.64 -3.42 8.30
N PRO A 74 2.39 -3.79 9.35
CA PRO A 74 1.91 -4.70 10.38
C PRO A 74 0.59 -4.23 11.00
N CYS A 75 -0.40 -5.14 11.15
CA CYS A 75 -1.73 -4.82 11.69
C CYS A 75 -1.72 -4.32 13.13
N GLN A 76 -0.72 -4.74 13.93
CA GLN A 76 -0.63 -4.39 15.35
C GLN A 76 -0.40 -2.90 15.57
N ASP A 77 0.14 -2.21 14.58
CA ASP A 77 0.49 -0.80 14.66
C ASP A 77 -0.69 0.15 14.36
N LEU A 78 -1.79 -0.36 13.80
CA LEU A 78 -2.99 0.46 13.52
C LEU A 78 -3.80 0.75 14.79
N SER A 79 -3.81 -0.19 15.77
CA SER A 79 -4.65 -0.11 16.97
C SER A 79 -4.21 0.95 17.99
N ILE A 80 -3.01 1.52 17.85
CA ILE A 80 -2.44 2.49 18.81
C ILE A 80 -2.88 3.93 18.51
N ALA A 81 -3.34 4.20 17.30
CA ALA A 81 -3.80 5.54 16.89
C ALA A 81 -5.06 6.03 17.63
N GLY A 82 -5.84 5.13 18.26
CA GLY A 82 -7.07 5.47 18.98
C GLY A 82 -6.94 5.82 20.45
N LYS A 83 -5.82 5.55 21.10
CA LYS A 83 -5.60 5.94 22.49
C LYS A 83 -4.68 7.16 22.55
N ARG A 84 -5.23 8.30 22.99
CA ARG A 84 -4.51 9.49 23.41
C ARG A 84 -3.40 9.12 24.41
N ALA A 85 -2.27 8.63 23.92
CA ALA A 85 -1.05 8.54 24.69
C ALA A 85 -0.40 9.91 24.62
N GLY A 86 -0.24 10.56 25.77
CA GLY A 86 0.52 11.80 25.91
C GLY A 86 1.93 11.67 25.33
N LEU A 87 2.66 12.77 25.26
CA LEU A 87 3.95 13.02 24.60
C LEU A 87 5.07 11.97 24.75
N GLU A 88 4.86 10.86 25.46
CA GLU A 88 5.86 9.81 25.70
C GLU A 88 5.57 8.45 25.05
N GLY A 89 4.47 8.30 24.30
CA GLY A 89 4.06 7.04 23.65
C GLY A 89 4.47 6.94 22.18
N LYS A 90 5.67 7.33 21.78
CA LYS A 90 6.23 7.14 20.43
C LYS A 90 6.67 5.68 20.19
N LYS A 91 5.74 4.75 20.11
CA LYS A 91 5.95 3.61 19.20
C LYS A 91 5.54 4.11 17.83
N SER A 92 6.54 4.35 16.98
CA SER A 92 6.33 4.78 15.61
C SER A 92 5.38 3.80 14.92
N ASN A 93 4.17 4.24 14.62
CA ASN A 93 3.24 3.45 13.86
C ASN A 93 3.77 3.39 12.42
N LEU A 94 4.24 2.23 12.01
CA LEU A 94 4.88 2.00 10.72
C LEU A 94 3.98 2.37 9.53
N PHE A 95 2.67 2.29 9.69
CA PHE A 95 1.73 2.80 8.69
C PHE A 95 1.90 4.31 8.45
N TYR A 96 2.05 5.10 9.52
CA TYR A 96 2.26 6.55 9.37
C TYR A 96 3.64 6.89 8.80
N GLU A 97 4.65 6.05 9.02
CA GLU A 97 5.93 6.19 8.33
C GLU A 97 5.78 6.00 6.81
N ALA A 98 4.97 5.02 6.38
CA ALA A 98 4.67 4.88 4.95
C ALA A 98 3.96 6.12 4.40
N ILE A 99 2.96 6.64 5.11
CA ILE A 99 2.25 7.88 4.72
C ILE A 99 3.22 9.07 4.67
N ARG A 100 4.18 9.18 5.62
CA ARG A 100 5.22 10.21 5.63
C ARG A 100 6.07 10.15 4.35
N VAL A 101 6.66 8.99 4.05
CA VAL A 101 7.50 8.80 2.85
C VAL A 101 6.73 9.15 1.57
N ILE A 102 5.46 8.74 1.47
CA ILE A 102 4.60 9.06 0.33
C ILE A 102 4.38 10.58 0.21
N LYS A 103 4.05 11.25 1.32
CA LYS A 103 3.83 12.71 1.34
C LYS A 103 5.09 13.48 0.99
N GLU A 104 6.26 13.07 1.49
CA GLU A 104 7.56 13.67 1.17
C GLU A 104 7.87 13.55 -0.32
N MET A 105 7.70 12.36 -0.92
CA MET A 105 7.90 12.17 -2.36
C MET A 105 6.93 13.01 -3.18
N ARG A 106 5.66 13.09 -2.79
CA ARG A 106 4.67 13.92 -3.48
C ARG A 106 5.00 15.40 -3.38
N CYS A 107 5.43 15.87 -2.21
CA CYS A 107 5.86 17.25 -2.02
C CYS A 107 7.03 17.60 -2.94
N ASN A 108 8.06 16.76 -2.98
CA ASN A 108 9.26 16.97 -3.81
C ASN A 108 8.97 16.88 -5.32
N SER A 109 7.94 16.15 -5.72
CA SER A 109 7.56 15.95 -7.13
C SER A 109 6.41 16.86 -7.60
N ASN A 110 6.05 17.90 -6.84
CA ASN A 110 4.89 18.74 -7.10
C ASN A 110 3.59 17.93 -7.29
N GLY A 111 3.40 16.92 -6.46
CA GLY A 111 2.22 16.05 -6.47
C GLY A 111 2.23 14.95 -7.53
N LYS A 112 3.28 14.82 -8.36
CA LYS A 112 3.29 13.90 -9.49
C LYS A 112 3.56 12.44 -9.11
N TYR A 113 4.40 12.20 -8.09
CA TYR A 113 4.84 10.86 -7.69
C TYR A 113 4.72 10.63 -6.17
N PRO A 114 4.28 9.42 -5.75
CA PRO A 114 3.64 8.39 -6.57
C PRO A 114 2.24 8.81 -6.99
N ARG A 115 1.76 8.29 -8.13
CA ARG A 115 0.35 8.42 -8.52
C ARG A 115 -0.49 7.33 -7.87
N TYR A 116 0.01 6.09 -7.84
CA TYR A 116 -0.74 4.95 -7.34
C TYR A 116 -0.18 4.44 -6.01
N LEU A 117 -1.09 4.04 -5.13
CA LEU A 117 -0.78 3.33 -3.90
C LEU A 117 -1.43 1.95 -3.94
N LEU A 118 -0.69 0.94 -3.48
CA LEU A 118 -1.20 -0.41 -3.31
C LEU A 118 -0.95 -0.84 -1.86
N TRP A 119 -2.01 -0.89 -1.05
CA TRP A 119 -1.92 -1.34 0.33
C TRP A 119 -2.49 -2.75 0.47
N GLU A 120 -1.77 -3.62 1.21
CA GLU A 120 -2.20 -4.98 1.52
C GLU A 120 -2.31 -5.18 3.02
N ASN A 121 -3.35 -5.91 3.46
CA ASN A 121 -3.45 -6.32 4.86
C ASN A 121 -4.38 -7.53 5.05
N VAL A 122 -4.39 -8.07 6.27
CA VAL A 122 -5.31 -9.15 6.63
C VAL A 122 -6.74 -8.62 6.84
N PRO A 123 -7.80 -9.44 6.57
CA PRO A 123 -9.19 -9.02 6.77
C PRO A 123 -9.54 -8.63 8.22
N GLY A 124 -8.70 -9.00 9.20
CA GLY A 124 -8.82 -8.57 10.59
C GLY A 124 -8.82 -7.05 10.77
N ALA A 125 -8.22 -6.29 9.84
CA ALA A 125 -8.23 -4.83 9.87
C ALA A 125 -9.66 -4.24 9.86
N PHE A 126 -10.64 -4.93 9.26
CA PHE A 126 -12.04 -4.49 9.27
C PHE A 126 -12.71 -4.53 10.64
N SER A 127 -12.21 -5.35 11.55
CA SER A 127 -12.77 -5.51 12.92
C SER A 127 -11.84 -4.97 14.01
N SER A 128 -10.59 -4.73 13.70
CA SER A 128 -9.62 -4.17 14.63
C SER A 128 -10.10 -2.83 15.17
N ASN A 129 -9.98 -2.64 16.50
CA ASN A 129 -10.47 -1.45 17.19
C ASN A 129 -11.91 -1.08 16.79
N LYS A 130 -12.80 -2.09 16.75
CA LYS A 130 -14.21 -1.95 16.31
C LYS A 130 -14.36 -1.38 14.88
N GLY A 131 -13.35 -1.54 14.02
CA GLY A 131 -13.33 -1.06 12.64
C GLY A 131 -12.77 0.37 12.46
N GLU A 132 -12.30 1.00 13.54
CA GLU A 132 -11.66 2.33 13.47
C GLU A 132 -10.32 2.28 12.74
N ASP A 133 -9.57 1.18 12.86
CA ASP A 133 -8.26 1.08 12.24
C ASP A 133 -8.34 1.14 10.71
N PHE A 134 -9.31 0.44 10.11
CA PHE A 134 -9.51 0.53 8.67
C PHE A 134 -10.05 1.89 8.24
N ARG A 135 -10.91 2.52 9.06
CA ARG A 135 -11.32 3.92 8.83
C ARG A 135 -10.11 4.86 8.77
N CYS A 136 -9.17 4.72 9.73
CA CYS A 136 -7.95 5.50 9.75
C CYS A 136 -7.09 5.28 8.50
N VAL A 137 -6.95 4.04 8.03
CA VAL A 137 -6.22 3.74 6.79
C VAL A 137 -6.82 4.49 5.61
N LEU A 138 -8.15 4.38 5.41
CA LEU A 138 -8.84 5.07 4.34
C LEU A 138 -8.70 6.59 4.46
N GLU A 139 -8.89 7.14 5.66
CA GLU A 139 -8.84 8.57 5.92
C GLU A 139 -7.42 9.15 5.69
N GLU A 140 -6.37 8.47 6.17
CA GLU A 140 -5.00 8.96 5.99
C GLU A 140 -4.52 8.87 4.52
N ILE A 141 -4.95 7.86 3.78
CA ILE A 141 -4.65 7.78 2.35
C ILE A 141 -5.40 8.88 1.58
N THR A 142 -6.67 9.13 1.88
CA THR A 142 -7.42 10.22 1.22
C THR A 142 -6.84 11.58 1.58
N ARG A 143 -6.36 11.78 2.80
CA ARG A 143 -5.72 13.02 3.26
C ARG A 143 -4.39 13.36 2.59
N ILE A 144 -3.81 12.44 1.86
CA ILE A 144 -2.66 12.76 0.98
C ILE A 144 -3.07 13.77 -0.10
N LYS A 145 -4.32 13.71 -0.57
CA LYS A 145 -4.87 14.63 -1.59
C LYS A 145 -5.69 15.74 -0.99
N ASP A 146 -6.56 15.44 -0.06
CA ASP A 146 -7.46 16.38 0.58
C ASP A 146 -7.41 16.24 2.10
N SER A 147 -6.68 17.14 2.74
CA SER A 147 -6.47 17.15 4.19
C SER A 147 -7.75 17.39 5.00
N THR A 148 -8.82 17.85 4.36
CA THR A 148 -10.10 18.17 5.02
C THR A 148 -11.00 16.95 5.18
N VAL A 149 -10.71 15.86 4.46
CA VAL A 149 -11.52 14.63 4.49
C VAL A 149 -11.60 14.06 5.90
N LYS A 150 -12.83 13.78 6.30
CA LYS A 150 -13.16 13.03 7.52
C LYS A 150 -14.14 11.94 7.15
N LEU A 151 -13.74 10.70 7.39
CA LEU A 151 -14.57 9.54 7.07
C LEU A 151 -15.35 9.09 8.30
N THR A 152 -16.63 8.80 8.11
CA THR A 152 -17.47 8.19 9.13
C THR A 152 -17.35 6.67 9.05
N ARG A 153 -17.12 6.03 10.20
CA ARG A 153 -17.06 4.57 10.29
C ARG A 153 -18.48 3.98 10.11
N PRO A 154 -18.67 3.02 9.18
CA PRO A 154 -19.93 2.29 9.07
C PRO A 154 -20.08 1.30 10.23
N LYS A 155 -21.31 0.79 10.45
CA LYS A 155 -21.55 -0.27 11.44
C LYS A 155 -20.71 -1.52 11.16
N LYS A 156 -20.48 -1.83 9.89
CA LYS A 156 -19.68 -2.95 9.40
C LYS A 156 -19.03 -2.57 8.08
N TRP A 157 -17.75 -2.91 7.93
CA TRP A 157 -17.04 -2.76 6.66
C TRP A 157 -17.43 -3.88 5.70
N GLU A 158 -17.76 -3.50 4.48
CA GLU A 158 -17.98 -4.44 3.39
C GLU A 158 -16.63 -4.96 2.84
N LYS A 159 -16.67 -6.16 2.25
CA LYS A 159 -15.47 -6.82 1.68
C LYS A 159 -14.91 -6.10 0.46
N ALA A 160 -15.68 -5.20 -0.13
CA ALA A 160 -15.31 -4.37 -1.25
C ALA A 160 -16.01 -3.03 -1.13
N GLY A 161 -15.38 -1.97 -1.64
CA GLY A 161 -15.94 -0.62 -1.66
C GLY A 161 -15.03 0.36 -2.37
N GLU A 162 -15.50 1.58 -2.50
CA GLU A 162 -14.78 2.67 -3.15
C GLU A 162 -15.04 4.00 -2.47
N ILE A 163 -14.11 4.93 -2.64
CA ILE A 163 -14.23 6.34 -2.29
C ILE A 163 -13.84 7.14 -3.53
N LEU A 164 -14.69 8.08 -3.93
CA LEU A 164 -14.42 8.97 -5.05
C LEU A 164 -14.30 10.40 -4.53
N GLY A 165 -13.25 11.09 -4.92
CA GLY A 165 -13.04 12.52 -4.73
C GLY A 165 -12.90 13.23 -6.06
N ASP A 166 -12.72 14.56 -6.04
CA ASP A 166 -12.71 15.39 -7.25
C ASP A 166 -11.58 15.02 -8.23
N ASN A 167 -10.45 14.60 -7.73
CA ASN A 167 -9.30 14.17 -8.55
C ASN A 167 -8.49 13.08 -7.88
N PHE A 168 -9.18 12.18 -7.19
CA PHE A 168 -8.59 10.97 -6.63
C PHE A 168 -9.65 9.90 -6.43
N SER A 169 -9.23 8.65 -6.33
CA SER A 169 -10.11 7.54 -6.01
C SER A 169 -9.39 6.50 -5.19
N LEU A 170 -10.14 5.81 -4.33
CA LEU A 170 -9.71 4.61 -3.63
C LEU A 170 -10.70 3.50 -3.90
N ALA A 171 -10.19 2.27 -4.03
CA ALA A 171 -11.03 1.08 -4.06
C ALA A 171 -10.36 -0.01 -3.21
N TRP A 172 -11.15 -0.81 -2.51
CA TRP A 172 -10.65 -1.96 -1.76
C TRP A 172 -11.45 -3.20 -2.03
N ARG A 173 -10.79 -4.35 -1.90
CA ARG A 173 -11.39 -5.66 -2.12
C ARG A 173 -10.66 -6.73 -1.32
N VAL A 174 -11.41 -7.71 -0.79
CA VAL A 174 -10.82 -8.93 -0.23
C VAL A 174 -10.62 -9.94 -1.34
N LEU A 175 -9.37 -10.35 -1.56
CA LEU A 175 -9.00 -11.42 -2.47
C LEU A 175 -8.54 -12.65 -1.68
N ASP A 176 -8.74 -13.84 -2.25
CA ASP A 176 -8.28 -15.11 -1.68
C ASP A 176 -7.41 -15.83 -2.71
N ALA A 177 -6.17 -16.14 -2.35
CA ALA A 177 -5.17 -16.74 -3.24
C ALA A 177 -5.67 -18.02 -3.95
N LYS A 178 -6.57 -18.77 -3.33
CA LYS A 178 -7.15 -19.99 -3.93
C LYS A 178 -7.85 -19.77 -5.28
N TYR A 179 -8.29 -18.54 -5.57
CA TYR A 179 -8.93 -18.20 -6.85
C TYR A 179 -7.93 -17.75 -7.93
N PHE A 180 -6.63 -17.75 -7.60
CA PHE A 180 -5.54 -17.30 -8.48
C PHE A 180 -4.52 -18.41 -8.75
N GLY A 181 -4.98 -19.68 -8.80
CA GLY A 181 -4.13 -20.83 -9.14
C GLY A 181 -3.24 -21.33 -7.98
N VAL A 182 -3.40 -20.83 -6.77
CA VAL A 182 -2.64 -21.26 -5.60
C VAL A 182 -3.53 -22.09 -4.67
N PRO A 183 -3.20 -23.34 -4.32
CA PRO A 183 -4.03 -24.17 -3.44
C PRO A 183 -3.90 -23.77 -1.96
N GLN A 184 -4.04 -22.49 -1.66
CA GLN A 184 -3.92 -21.90 -0.34
C GLN A 184 -5.08 -20.94 -0.05
N ARG A 185 -5.73 -21.11 1.09
CA ARG A 185 -6.65 -20.10 1.63
C ARG A 185 -5.86 -18.98 2.27
N ARG A 186 -5.57 -17.93 1.47
CA ARG A 186 -4.90 -16.72 1.92
C ARG A 186 -5.73 -15.51 1.53
N ARG A 187 -6.57 -15.06 2.47
CA ARG A 187 -7.41 -13.89 2.27
C ARG A 187 -6.67 -12.63 2.67
N ARG A 188 -6.70 -11.64 1.78
CA ARG A 188 -6.10 -10.31 2.01
C ARG A 188 -7.01 -9.22 1.52
N ILE A 189 -6.98 -8.09 2.22
CA ILE A 189 -7.52 -6.83 1.70
C ILE A 189 -6.46 -6.27 0.78
N PHE A 190 -6.85 -5.92 -0.43
CA PHE A 190 -6.08 -5.05 -1.31
C PHE A 190 -6.83 -3.75 -1.45
N LEU A 191 -6.09 -2.64 -1.32
CA LEU A 191 -6.59 -1.30 -1.57
C LEU A 191 -5.70 -0.67 -2.62
N VAL A 192 -6.33 -0.10 -3.65
CA VAL A 192 -5.68 0.70 -4.68
C VAL A 192 -6.14 2.13 -4.52
N ALA A 193 -5.22 3.08 -4.49
CA ALA A 193 -5.52 4.49 -4.60
C ALA A 193 -4.91 5.06 -5.89
N ASP A 194 -5.71 5.81 -6.64
CA ASP A 194 -5.25 6.71 -7.71
C ASP A 194 -5.30 8.13 -7.16
N LEU A 195 -4.13 8.70 -6.90
CA LEU A 195 -4.03 10.03 -6.27
C LEU A 195 -4.18 11.19 -7.27
N ASP A 196 -4.34 10.90 -8.56
CA ASP A 196 -4.49 11.92 -9.60
C ASP A 196 -5.51 11.50 -10.66
N GLY A 197 -6.57 10.74 -10.24
CA GLY A 197 -7.65 10.32 -11.13
C GLY A 197 -8.64 9.36 -10.50
N GLY A 198 -9.50 8.76 -11.34
CA GLY A 198 -10.63 7.90 -10.96
C GLY A 198 -10.43 6.41 -11.26
N SER A 199 -9.20 5.95 -11.54
CA SER A 199 -8.97 4.61 -12.09
C SER A 199 -8.87 3.48 -11.06
N SER A 200 -8.95 3.75 -9.76
CA SER A 200 -8.77 2.73 -8.72
C SER A 200 -9.77 1.58 -8.82
N ARG A 201 -11.03 1.88 -9.17
CA ARG A 201 -12.07 0.88 -9.39
C ARG A 201 -11.75 -0.02 -10.56
N GLU A 202 -11.42 0.55 -11.72
CA GLU A 202 -11.07 -0.18 -12.93
C GLU A 202 -9.86 -1.10 -12.69
N ILE A 203 -8.81 -0.59 -12.01
CA ILE A 203 -7.63 -1.38 -11.67
C ILE A 203 -7.97 -2.58 -10.77
N LEU A 204 -8.87 -2.42 -9.80
CA LEU A 204 -9.11 -3.44 -8.79
C LEU A 204 -10.27 -4.40 -9.14
N PHE A 205 -11.27 -3.96 -9.91
CA PHE A 205 -12.50 -4.74 -10.15
C PHE A 205 -12.66 -5.23 -11.59
N ASP A 206 -12.21 -4.49 -12.59
CA ASP A 206 -12.43 -4.80 -14.00
C ASP A 206 -11.37 -5.75 -14.59
N GLN A 207 -10.69 -6.51 -13.72
CA GLN A 207 -9.85 -7.58 -14.23
C GLN A 207 -10.72 -8.61 -14.98
N LYS A 208 -10.63 -8.64 -16.29
CA LYS A 208 -10.98 -9.82 -17.07
C LYS A 208 -10.09 -10.95 -16.54
N LEU A 209 -10.64 -11.80 -15.68
CA LEU A 209 -10.01 -13.06 -15.34
C LEU A 209 -9.87 -13.80 -16.67
N SER A 210 -8.72 -13.76 -17.29
CA SER A 210 -8.38 -14.74 -18.31
C SER A 210 -8.40 -16.06 -17.55
N LEU A 211 -9.45 -16.84 -17.76
CA LEU A 211 -9.51 -18.22 -17.35
C LEU A 211 -8.32 -18.91 -18.02
N ILE A 212 -7.25 -19.09 -17.27
CA ILE A 212 -6.21 -20.04 -17.63
C ILE A 212 -6.89 -21.39 -17.43
N HIS A 213 -7.42 -21.93 -18.52
CA HIS A 213 -7.77 -23.33 -18.56
C HIS A 213 -6.48 -24.13 -18.47
N ILE A 214 -6.25 -24.74 -17.30
CA ILE A 214 -5.24 -25.78 -17.11
C ILE A 214 -5.85 -27.08 -17.60
#